data_6a3b649e223717ef2c4634beef48c48e
#
_entry.id   6a3b649e223717ef2c4634beef48c48e
#
_cell.length_a   1.000
_cell.length_b   1.000
_cell.length_c   1.000
_cell.angle_alpha   90.00
_cell.angle_beta   90.00
_cell.angle_gamma   90.00
#
_symmetry.space_group_name_H-M   'P 1'
#
loop_
_entity.id
_entity.type
_entity.pdbx_description
1 polymer ?
#
loop_
_entity_poly.entity_id
_entity_poly.type
_entity_poly.pdbx_seq_one_letter_code
_entity_poly.pdbx_strand_id
1 'polypeptide(L)'
;MIEPEIAFADLKENMQIAEDMIKYVLRYVLEQAPAEMEFFDQFIFPGVKERAEKLVNSTFARVTYTEAIELLKKSGQNFEYAPEWGIDLQTEHERFLSEKVFNGPVFVTDYPQEIKAFYMKLNEDGKTVRAMDMLVPGIGELI
;
A
#
# COMPACT_ATOMS: atom_id res chain seq x y z
N MET A 1 7.04 -11.38 11.26
CA MET A 1 6.05 -10.93 10.25
C MET A 1 4.66 -11.41 10.70
N ILE A 2 3.62 -10.76 10.24
CA ILE A 2 2.23 -11.22 10.44
C ILE A 2 1.78 -11.78 9.09
N GLU A 3 1.55 -13.07 9.02
CA GLU A 3 1.32 -13.80 7.76
C GLU A 3 0.03 -14.64 7.90
N PRO A 4 -1.17 -14.00 7.92
CA PRO A 4 -2.42 -14.72 8.07
C PRO A 4 -2.80 -15.49 6.81
N GLU A 5 -3.26 -16.72 6.99
CA GLU A 5 -3.86 -17.53 5.93
C GLU A 5 -5.36 -17.68 6.22
N ILE A 6 -6.19 -17.31 5.24
CA ILE A 6 -7.64 -17.26 5.43
C ILE A 6 -8.32 -18.16 4.40
N ALA A 7 -8.95 -19.22 4.87
CA ALA A 7 -9.69 -20.12 4.01
C ALA A 7 -10.88 -19.41 3.36
N PHE A 8 -11.10 -19.70 2.07
CA PHE A 8 -12.24 -19.21 1.27
C PHE A 8 -12.30 -17.70 1.02
N ALA A 9 -11.29 -16.92 1.45
CA ALA A 9 -11.19 -15.50 1.17
C ALA A 9 -10.70 -15.25 -0.27
N ASP A 10 -11.25 -14.24 -0.92
CA ASP A 10 -10.74 -13.73 -2.18
C ASP A 10 -9.83 -12.51 -1.97
N LEU A 11 -9.30 -11.94 -3.06
CA LEU A 11 -8.40 -10.77 -3.00
C LEU A 11 -9.09 -9.55 -2.35
N LYS A 12 -10.38 -9.35 -2.61
CA LYS A 12 -11.14 -8.23 -2.04
C LYS A 12 -11.27 -8.35 -0.52
N GLU A 13 -11.58 -9.54 -0.05
CA GLU A 13 -11.67 -9.84 1.39
C GLU A 13 -10.30 -9.72 2.06
N ASN A 14 -9.24 -10.18 1.39
CA ASN A 14 -7.88 -10.05 1.90
C ASN A 14 -7.45 -8.57 2.04
N MET A 15 -7.73 -7.73 1.05
CA MET A 15 -7.51 -6.27 1.15
C MET A 15 -8.29 -5.66 2.32
N GLN A 16 -9.55 -6.07 2.53
CA GLN A 16 -10.35 -5.55 3.62
C GLN A 16 -9.77 -5.92 4.99
N ILE A 17 -9.30 -7.15 5.14
CA ILE A 17 -8.67 -7.62 6.37
C ILE A 17 -7.37 -6.87 6.63
N ALA A 18 -6.55 -6.66 5.61
CA ALA A 18 -5.32 -5.88 5.72
C ALA A 18 -5.61 -4.42 6.15
N GLU A 19 -6.60 -3.77 5.55
CA GLU A 19 -7.04 -2.43 5.92
C GLU A 19 -7.52 -2.38 7.37
N ASP A 20 -8.40 -3.30 7.77
CA ASP A 20 -8.97 -3.37 9.12
C ASP A 20 -7.89 -3.65 10.17
N MET A 21 -6.94 -4.53 9.87
CA MET A 21 -5.81 -4.85 10.74
C MET A 21 -4.95 -3.61 11.01
N ILE A 22 -4.55 -2.89 9.98
CA ILE A 22 -3.70 -1.70 10.13
C ILE A 22 -4.45 -0.60 10.88
N LYS A 23 -5.71 -0.35 10.55
CA LYS A 23 -6.54 0.62 11.27
C LYS A 23 -6.74 0.24 12.74
N TYR A 24 -6.95 -1.04 13.02
CA TYR A 24 -7.07 -1.54 14.39
C TYR A 24 -5.79 -1.31 15.19
N VAL A 25 -4.65 -1.71 14.65
CA VAL A 25 -3.35 -1.58 15.34
C VAL A 25 -3.03 -0.10 15.61
N LEU A 26 -3.20 0.76 14.62
CA LEU A 26 -2.93 2.20 14.79
C LEU A 26 -3.89 2.84 15.80
N ARG A 27 -5.17 2.52 15.73
CA ARG A 27 -6.16 3.01 16.71
C ARG A 27 -5.81 2.55 18.11
N TYR A 28 -5.46 1.28 18.27
CA TYR A 28 -5.02 0.72 19.56
C TYR A 28 -3.81 1.47 20.12
N VAL A 29 -2.79 1.74 19.31
CA VAL A 29 -1.59 2.47 19.76
C VAL A 29 -1.92 3.90 20.15
N LEU A 30 -2.74 4.61 19.36
CA LEU A 30 -3.17 5.99 19.67
C LEU A 30 -3.94 6.07 21.00
N GLU A 31 -4.75 5.05 21.30
CA GLU A 31 -5.57 5.01 22.53
C GLU A 31 -4.82 4.50 23.75
N GLN A 32 -3.96 3.48 23.60
CA GLN A 32 -3.32 2.78 24.71
C GLN A 32 -1.91 3.28 25.05
N ALA A 33 -1.25 3.97 24.11
CA ALA A 33 0.10 4.49 24.27
C ALA A 33 0.21 6.00 23.91
N PRO A 34 -0.69 6.86 24.46
CA PRO A 34 -0.70 8.27 24.09
C PRO A 34 0.57 9.02 24.50
N ALA A 35 1.20 8.65 25.61
CA ALA A 35 2.43 9.29 26.08
C ALA A 35 3.63 8.95 25.18
N GLU A 36 3.74 7.71 24.74
CA GLU A 36 4.75 7.25 23.81
C GLU A 36 4.55 7.89 22.43
N MET A 37 3.32 7.98 21.96
CA MET A 37 3.00 8.65 20.70
C MET A 37 3.34 10.13 20.73
N GLU A 38 3.09 10.82 21.86
CA GLU A 38 3.49 12.23 22.05
C GLU A 38 5.01 12.37 22.04
N PHE A 39 5.72 11.46 22.72
CA PHE A 39 7.19 11.45 22.72
C PHE A 39 7.75 11.25 21.30
N PHE A 40 7.21 10.30 20.54
CA PHE A 40 7.63 10.09 19.16
C PHE A 40 7.35 11.30 18.27
N ASP A 41 6.18 11.91 18.44
CA ASP A 41 5.79 13.08 17.65
C ASP A 41 6.70 14.30 17.93
N GLN A 42 7.09 14.51 19.19
CA GLN A 42 7.93 15.65 19.57
C GLN A 42 9.41 15.44 19.26
N PHE A 43 9.96 14.24 19.46
CA PHE A 43 11.41 14.04 19.52
C PHE A 43 11.98 13.11 18.43
N ILE A 44 11.17 12.26 17.82
CA ILE A 44 11.65 11.24 16.88
C ILE A 44 11.16 11.52 15.46
N PHE A 45 9.86 11.69 15.28
CA PHE A 45 9.26 11.89 13.97
C PHE A 45 8.07 12.85 14.04
N PRO A 46 8.32 14.16 13.92
CA PRO A 46 7.27 15.17 13.98
C PRO A 46 6.14 14.91 12.97
N GLY A 47 4.89 14.98 13.45
CA GLY A 47 3.70 14.73 12.65
C GLY A 47 3.29 13.26 12.57
N VAL A 48 3.95 12.34 13.27
CA VAL A 48 3.59 10.91 13.24
C VAL A 48 2.19 10.64 13.78
N LYS A 49 1.78 11.37 14.82
CA LYS A 49 0.44 11.25 15.41
C LYS A 49 -0.66 11.65 14.43
N GLU A 50 -0.52 12.82 13.80
CA GLU A 50 -1.46 13.30 12.79
C GLU A 50 -1.55 12.34 11.59
N ARG A 51 -0.41 11.81 11.14
CA ARG A 51 -0.38 10.80 10.06
C ARG A 51 -1.11 9.53 10.44
N ALA A 52 -0.92 9.01 11.66
CA ALA A 52 -1.61 7.84 12.16
C ALA A 52 -3.13 8.08 12.24
N GLU A 53 -3.55 9.22 12.78
CA GLU A 53 -4.97 9.62 12.85
C GLU A 53 -5.59 9.76 11.45
N LYS A 54 -4.88 10.39 10.51
CA LYS A 54 -5.31 10.52 9.12
C LYS A 54 -5.48 9.15 8.46
N LEU A 55 -4.54 8.23 8.67
CA LEU A 55 -4.59 6.89 8.11
C LEU A 55 -5.79 6.09 8.66
N VAL A 56 -5.99 6.10 9.97
CA VAL A 56 -7.12 5.43 10.63
C VAL A 56 -8.47 5.90 10.07
N ASN A 57 -8.60 7.19 9.75
CA ASN A 57 -9.84 7.80 9.28
C ASN A 57 -9.96 7.84 7.75
N SER A 58 -8.94 7.43 7.00
CA SER A 58 -8.96 7.42 5.54
C SER A 58 -9.67 6.18 4.98
N THR A 59 -10.15 6.29 3.74
CA THR A 59 -10.52 5.14 2.91
C THR A 59 -9.31 4.78 2.06
N PHE A 60 -8.94 3.50 2.04
CA PHE A 60 -7.81 3.03 1.26
C PHE A 60 -8.24 2.91 -0.21
N ALA A 61 -7.50 3.59 -1.09
CA ALA A 61 -7.74 3.50 -2.52
C ALA A 61 -7.37 2.12 -3.06
N ARG A 62 -7.87 1.80 -4.24
CA ARG A 62 -7.55 0.54 -4.96
C ARG A 62 -7.26 0.89 -6.40
N VAL A 63 -6.20 0.32 -6.95
CA VAL A 63 -5.76 0.53 -8.32
C VAL A 63 -5.10 -0.74 -8.83
N THR A 64 -5.28 -1.08 -10.10
CA THR A 64 -4.53 -2.17 -10.70
C THR A 64 -3.09 -1.71 -11.02
N TYR A 65 -2.16 -2.65 -11.06
CA TYR A 65 -0.78 -2.36 -11.46
C TYR A 65 -0.72 -1.68 -12.85
N THR A 66 -1.53 -2.14 -13.79
CA THR A 66 -1.59 -1.55 -15.13
C THR A 66 -2.01 -0.08 -15.08
N GLU A 67 -3.07 0.25 -14.33
CA GLU A 67 -3.50 1.64 -14.14
C GLU A 67 -2.46 2.47 -13.39
N ALA A 68 -1.80 1.88 -12.37
CA ALA A 68 -0.73 2.55 -11.64
C ALA A 68 0.43 2.95 -12.56
N ILE A 69 0.89 2.05 -13.43
CA ILE A 69 1.92 2.35 -14.44
C ILE A 69 1.47 3.48 -15.38
N GLU A 70 0.21 3.46 -15.82
CA GLU A 70 -0.32 4.56 -16.66
C GLU A 70 -0.34 5.91 -15.93
N LEU A 71 -0.74 5.93 -14.65
CA LEU A 71 -0.73 7.14 -13.83
C LEU A 71 0.69 7.69 -13.66
N LEU A 72 1.67 6.82 -13.40
CA LEU A 72 3.07 7.19 -13.30
C LEU A 72 3.58 7.79 -14.62
N LYS A 73 3.32 7.15 -15.77
CA LYS A 73 3.70 7.66 -17.10
C LYS A 73 3.07 9.02 -17.43
N LYS A 74 1.78 9.17 -17.12
CA LYS A 74 1.04 10.41 -17.38
C LYS A 74 1.43 11.57 -16.47
N SER A 75 2.09 11.30 -15.34
CA SER A 75 2.45 12.31 -14.34
C SER A 75 3.46 13.36 -14.86
N GLY A 76 4.27 13.00 -15.85
CA GLY A 76 5.38 13.83 -16.31
C GLY A 76 6.54 13.95 -15.31
N GLN A 77 6.48 13.22 -14.19
CA GLN A 77 7.54 13.18 -13.20
C GLN A 77 8.76 12.46 -13.77
N ASN A 78 9.93 13.03 -13.54
CA ASN A 78 11.17 12.37 -13.90
C ASN A 78 11.58 11.42 -12.76
N PHE A 79 11.41 10.12 -13.00
CA PHE A 79 11.82 9.06 -12.09
C PHE A 79 13.24 8.59 -12.42
N GLU A 80 13.96 8.10 -11.44
CA GLU A 80 15.28 7.46 -11.64
C GLU A 80 15.11 6.18 -12.48
N TYR A 81 14.04 5.42 -12.20
CA TYR A 81 13.65 4.23 -12.95
C TYR A 81 12.39 4.53 -13.76
N ALA A 82 12.48 4.46 -15.08
CA ALA A 82 11.31 4.72 -15.94
C ALA A 82 10.19 3.71 -15.64
N PRO A 83 8.95 4.16 -15.36
CA PRO A 83 7.85 3.25 -15.09
C PRO A 83 7.42 2.54 -16.38
N GLU A 84 7.69 1.25 -16.48
CA GLU A 84 7.28 0.40 -17.60
C GLU A 84 6.46 -0.77 -17.10
N TRP A 85 5.55 -1.27 -17.94
CA TRP A 85 4.76 -2.43 -17.59
C TRP A 85 5.66 -3.68 -17.55
N GLY A 86 5.55 -4.46 -16.49
CA GLY A 86 6.35 -5.68 -16.31
C GLY A 86 7.59 -5.52 -15.43
N ILE A 87 7.84 -4.32 -14.89
CA ILE A 87 8.93 -4.09 -13.91
C ILE A 87 8.38 -3.99 -12.49
N ASP A 88 9.19 -4.29 -11.50
CA ASP A 88 8.86 -4.01 -10.10
C ASP A 88 8.72 -2.50 -9.87
N LEU A 89 7.69 -2.11 -9.13
CA LEU A 89 7.56 -0.74 -8.65
C LEU A 89 8.74 -0.45 -7.69
N GLN A 90 9.39 0.67 -7.93
CA GLN A 90 10.45 1.14 -7.03
C GLN A 90 9.84 2.04 -5.95
N THR A 91 10.52 2.20 -4.82
CA THR A 91 10.05 3.04 -3.71
C THR A 91 9.62 4.45 -4.15
N GLU A 92 10.29 5.03 -5.15
CA GLU A 92 9.90 6.34 -5.71
C GLU A 92 8.52 6.30 -6.39
N HIS A 93 8.18 5.19 -7.09
CA HIS A 93 6.88 4.98 -7.72
C HIS A 93 5.78 4.81 -6.67
N GLU A 94 6.04 3.96 -5.67
CA GLU A 94 5.11 3.67 -4.56
C GLU A 94 4.77 4.93 -3.76
N ARG A 95 5.80 5.70 -3.41
CA ARG A 95 5.62 6.97 -2.71
C ARG A 95 4.90 8.00 -3.56
N PHE A 96 5.21 8.09 -4.85
CA PHE A 96 4.50 9.00 -5.74
C PHE A 96 3.01 8.64 -5.85
N LEU A 97 2.68 7.35 -5.99
CA LEU A 97 1.29 6.89 -6.01
C LEU A 97 0.58 7.24 -4.71
N SER A 98 1.13 6.85 -3.56
CA SER A 98 0.48 7.06 -2.27
C SER A 98 0.44 8.53 -1.84
N GLU A 99 1.50 9.32 -2.10
CA GLU A 99 1.61 10.70 -1.63
C GLU A 99 1.01 11.75 -2.59
N LYS A 100 1.15 11.55 -3.91
CA LYS A 100 0.81 12.57 -4.91
C LYS A 100 -0.47 12.24 -5.68
N VAL A 101 -0.67 10.97 -6.04
CA VAL A 101 -1.83 10.56 -6.82
C VAL A 101 -3.04 10.35 -5.91
N PHE A 102 -2.91 9.49 -4.91
CA PHE A 102 -4.04 9.12 -4.04
C PHE A 102 -4.10 9.93 -2.74
N ASN A 103 -3.00 10.60 -2.37
CA ASN A 103 -2.86 11.35 -1.11
C ASN A 103 -3.34 10.56 0.13
N GLY A 104 -3.04 9.27 0.15
CA GLY A 104 -3.44 8.32 1.18
C GLY A 104 -2.98 6.90 0.86
N PRO A 105 -3.34 5.94 1.71
CA PRO A 105 -3.03 4.54 1.46
C PRO A 105 -3.73 4.02 0.20
N VAL A 106 -3.04 3.17 -0.54
CA VAL A 106 -3.56 2.57 -1.77
C VAL A 106 -3.11 1.12 -1.90
N PHE A 107 -4.05 0.25 -2.25
CA PHE A 107 -3.73 -1.11 -2.70
C PHE A 107 -3.45 -1.10 -4.19
N VAL A 108 -2.32 -1.66 -4.58
CA VAL A 108 -1.99 -1.97 -5.97
C VAL A 108 -2.21 -3.46 -6.17
N THR A 109 -2.99 -3.85 -7.17
CA THR A 109 -3.40 -5.24 -7.41
C THR A 109 -3.08 -5.69 -8.82
N ASP A 110 -3.27 -6.98 -9.08
CA ASP A 110 -3.20 -7.56 -10.44
C ASP A 110 -1.85 -7.29 -11.12
N TYR A 111 -0.80 -7.68 -10.42
CA TYR A 111 0.59 -7.56 -10.89
C TYR A 111 0.89 -8.52 -12.05
N PRO A 112 1.85 -8.17 -12.94
CA PRO A 112 2.36 -9.11 -13.94
C PRO A 112 2.87 -10.39 -13.29
N GLN A 113 2.54 -11.55 -13.90
CA GLN A 113 2.92 -12.86 -13.39
C GLN A 113 4.44 -13.00 -13.23
N GLU A 114 5.22 -12.40 -14.14
CA GLU A 114 6.66 -12.54 -14.23
C GLU A 114 7.41 -11.92 -13.04
N ILE A 115 6.81 -10.95 -12.36
CA ILE A 115 7.42 -10.23 -11.23
C ILE A 115 6.89 -10.63 -9.87
N LYS A 116 5.99 -11.61 -9.79
CA LYS A 116 5.45 -12.13 -8.52
C LYS A 116 5.74 -13.63 -8.39
N ALA A 117 5.55 -14.16 -7.19
CA ALA A 117 5.84 -15.55 -6.89
C ALA A 117 4.98 -16.51 -7.73
N PHE A 118 5.56 -17.62 -8.13
CA PHE A 118 4.94 -18.62 -9.04
C PHE A 118 3.63 -19.24 -8.54
N TYR A 119 3.38 -19.18 -7.22
CA TYR A 119 2.17 -19.75 -6.59
C TYR A 119 0.99 -18.76 -6.55
N MET A 120 1.18 -17.53 -6.98
CA MET A 120 0.09 -16.54 -7.04
C MET A 120 -0.97 -16.97 -8.05
N LYS A 121 -2.24 -16.78 -7.66
CA LYS A 121 -3.38 -17.18 -8.50
C LYS A 121 -3.46 -16.32 -9.76
N LEU A 122 -3.36 -16.97 -10.93
CA LEU A 122 -3.47 -16.32 -12.23
C LEU A 122 -4.88 -15.73 -12.44
N ASN A 123 -4.95 -14.55 -13.02
CA ASN A 123 -6.19 -13.94 -13.49
C ASN A 123 -6.64 -14.58 -14.84
N GLU A 124 -7.87 -14.28 -15.24
CA GLU A 124 -8.46 -14.81 -16.50
C GLU A 124 -7.76 -14.27 -17.75
N ASP A 125 -7.05 -13.15 -17.64
CA ASP A 125 -6.26 -12.56 -18.72
C ASP A 125 -5.00 -13.38 -19.09
N GLY A 126 -4.62 -14.33 -18.24
CA GLY A 126 -3.44 -15.18 -18.42
C GLY A 126 -2.10 -14.45 -18.33
N LYS A 127 -2.08 -13.21 -17.80
CA LYS A 127 -0.89 -12.34 -17.74
C LYS A 127 -0.65 -11.75 -16.35
N THR A 128 -1.71 -11.53 -15.60
CA THR A 128 -1.65 -10.95 -14.26
C THR A 128 -2.04 -11.94 -13.18
N VAL A 129 -1.62 -11.69 -11.95
CA VAL A 129 -1.92 -12.52 -10.79
C VAL A 129 -2.66 -11.73 -9.71
N ARG A 130 -3.47 -12.43 -8.93
CA ARG A 130 -4.24 -11.86 -7.81
C ARG A 130 -3.33 -11.58 -6.60
N ALA A 131 -2.30 -10.79 -6.82
CA ALA A 131 -1.45 -10.24 -5.78
C ALA A 131 -1.91 -8.85 -5.39
N MET A 132 -1.53 -8.40 -4.21
CA MET A 132 -1.73 -7.03 -3.76
C MET A 132 -0.51 -6.57 -2.97
N ASP A 133 -0.18 -5.30 -3.10
CA ASP A 133 0.72 -4.58 -2.19
C ASP A 133 -0.04 -3.38 -1.63
N MET A 134 0.15 -3.08 -0.34
CA MET A 134 -0.43 -1.91 0.30
C MET A 134 0.62 -0.82 0.47
N LEU A 135 0.45 0.28 -0.24
CA LEU A 135 1.35 1.44 -0.20
C LEU A 135 0.83 2.49 0.76
N VAL A 136 1.73 3.04 1.57
CA VAL A 136 1.41 4.06 2.59
C VAL A 136 2.28 5.30 2.41
N PRO A 137 1.72 6.52 2.49
CA PRO A 137 2.48 7.75 2.37
C PRO A 137 3.66 7.82 3.34
N GLY A 138 4.84 8.17 2.85
CA GLY A 138 6.07 8.29 3.63
C GLY A 138 6.82 6.99 3.90
N ILE A 139 6.21 5.85 3.58
CA ILE A 139 6.79 4.51 3.78
C ILE A 139 7.05 3.85 2.42
N GLY A 140 6.04 3.74 1.56
CA GLY A 140 6.01 2.89 0.39
C GLY A 140 5.22 1.62 0.71
N GLU A 141 5.67 0.46 0.24
CA GLU A 141 5.06 -0.83 0.52
C GLU A 141 5.12 -1.17 2.03
N LEU A 142 3.97 -1.50 2.60
CA LEU A 142 3.82 -1.92 3.98
C LEU A 142 3.37 -3.38 4.12
N ILE A 143 2.55 -3.86 3.19
CA ILE A 143 2.07 -5.25 3.09
C ILE A 143 2.24 -5.71 1.65
#